data_80185b5e2394bdedce27443d3f5813a0
#
_entry.id   80185b5e2394bdedce27443d3f5813a0
#
_cell.length_a   1.000
_cell.length_b   1.000
_cell.length_c   1.000
_cell.angle_alpha   90.00
_cell.angle_beta   90.00
_cell.angle_gamma   90.00
#
_symmetry.space_group_name_H-M   'P 1'
#
loop_
_entity.id
_entity.type
_entity.pdbx_description
1 polymer ?
#
loop_
_entity_poly.entity_id
_entity_poly.type
_entity_poly.pdbx_seq_one_letter_code
_entity_poly.pdbx_strand_id
1 'polypeptide(L)'
;MLVDSHAHMEMDAFDADRDAVLERARAAGVDFILAIGNAHPESGSMDRALELCRRHPGLATTAGIHPHDARIASDAWYARLTDRLREPEVWAVGEIGLDYYYDHSPRDVQRGVFRDLLVMAREADRPVIVHARDATADLLDILERHWTPPNPGGIMHCFAGEAVHDAAR
;
A
#
# COMPACT_ATOMS: atom_id res chain seq x y z
N MET A 1 4.82 5.46 -22.39
CA MET A 1 4.79 5.70 -20.94
C MET A 1 4.79 4.36 -20.24
N LEU A 2 5.79 4.09 -19.43
CA LEU A 2 5.87 2.91 -18.58
C LEU A 2 5.70 3.36 -17.13
N VAL A 3 4.86 2.65 -16.35
CA VAL A 3 4.57 2.98 -14.96
C VAL A 3 4.88 1.76 -14.11
N ASP A 4 5.67 1.95 -13.05
CA ASP A 4 5.81 0.97 -11.98
C ASP A 4 4.85 1.33 -10.85
N SER A 5 3.81 0.53 -10.68
CA SER A 5 2.76 0.80 -9.70
C SER A 5 3.05 0.27 -8.29
N HIS A 6 4.21 -0.38 -8.08
CA HIS A 6 4.56 -0.94 -6.78
C HIS A 6 6.07 -1.20 -6.65
N ALA A 7 6.80 -0.30 -6.01
CA ALA A 7 8.22 -0.46 -5.74
C ALA A 7 8.58 -0.01 -4.32
N HIS A 8 9.42 -0.79 -3.65
CA HIS A 8 9.92 -0.49 -2.30
C HIS A 8 11.24 0.30 -2.35
N MET A 9 11.20 1.46 -2.99
CA MET A 9 12.38 2.30 -3.17
C MET A 9 12.91 2.93 -1.86
N GLU A 10 12.12 2.91 -0.80
CA GLU A 10 12.44 3.41 0.53
C GLU A 10 13.30 2.45 1.36
N MET A 11 13.46 1.19 0.94
CA MET A 11 14.19 0.18 1.69
C MET A 11 15.69 0.48 1.79
N ASP A 12 16.30 0.13 2.92
CA ASP A 12 17.74 0.29 3.20
C ASP A 12 18.62 -0.43 2.18
N ALA A 13 18.10 -1.49 1.55
CA ALA A 13 18.80 -2.22 0.49
C ALA A 13 19.24 -1.32 -0.68
N PHE A 14 18.58 -0.19 -0.88
CA PHE A 14 18.90 0.79 -1.92
C PHE A 14 19.77 1.96 -1.44
N ASP A 15 20.13 2.05 -0.17
CA ASP A 15 20.84 3.22 0.37
C ASP A 15 22.13 3.55 -0.37
N ALA A 16 22.83 2.52 -0.84
CA ALA A 16 24.11 2.70 -1.53
C ALA A 16 23.99 3.26 -2.97
N ASP A 17 22.85 2.97 -3.67
CA ASP A 17 22.74 3.29 -5.10
C ASP A 17 21.33 3.70 -5.56
N ARG A 18 20.45 4.09 -4.64
CA ARG A 18 19.03 4.44 -4.93
C ARG A 18 18.88 5.43 -6.08
N ASP A 19 19.66 6.50 -6.08
CA ASP A 19 19.61 7.52 -7.14
C ASP A 19 20.00 6.92 -8.50
N ALA A 20 21.04 6.08 -8.53
CA ALA A 20 21.47 5.39 -9.75
C ALA A 20 20.42 4.36 -10.23
N VAL A 21 19.70 3.69 -9.32
CA VAL A 21 18.58 2.81 -9.68
C VAL A 21 17.46 3.61 -10.35
N LEU A 22 17.08 4.74 -9.77
CA LEU A 22 16.06 5.63 -10.33
C LEU A 22 16.46 6.20 -11.69
N GLU A 23 17.72 6.58 -11.86
CA GLU A 23 18.25 7.03 -13.16
C GLU A 23 18.20 5.93 -14.22
N ARG A 24 18.61 4.70 -13.88
CA ARG A 24 18.50 3.54 -14.79
C ARG A 24 17.06 3.25 -15.16
N ALA A 25 16.12 3.32 -14.23
CA ALA A 25 14.69 3.14 -14.49
C ALA A 25 14.18 4.19 -15.51
N ARG A 26 14.51 5.46 -15.30
CA ARG A 26 14.16 6.55 -16.25
C ARG A 26 14.78 6.34 -17.61
N ALA A 27 16.07 5.98 -17.67
CA ALA A 27 16.76 5.68 -18.92
C ALA A 27 16.15 4.48 -19.68
N ALA A 28 15.55 3.54 -18.95
CA ALA A 28 14.81 2.42 -19.52
C ALA A 28 13.35 2.77 -19.91
N GLY A 29 12.91 4.02 -19.71
CA GLY A 29 11.59 4.50 -20.10
C GLY A 29 10.52 4.35 -19.04
N VAL A 30 10.90 4.15 -17.76
CA VAL A 30 9.95 4.22 -16.63
C VAL A 30 9.71 5.69 -16.32
N ASP A 31 8.53 6.17 -16.64
CA ASP A 31 8.15 7.58 -16.50
C ASP A 31 7.65 7.91 -15.09
N PHE A 32 7.09 6.91 -14.40
CA PHE A 32 6.48 7.09 -13.08
C PHE A 32 6.65 5.83 -12.21
N ILE A 33 6.91 6.04 -10.92
CA ILE A 33 7.01 4.97 -9.91
C ILE A 33 6.16 5.33 -8.70
N LEU A 34 5.30 4.39 -8.27
CA LEU A 34 4.62 4.48 -6.97
C LEU A 34 5.48 3.75 -5.92
N ALA A 35 6.16 4.55 -5.10
CA ALA A 35 6.97 4.04 -3.99
C ALA A 35 6.08 3.71 -2.79
N ILE A 36 6.20 2.51 -2.23
CA ILE A 36 5.33 2.06 -1.15
C ILE A 36 5.83 2.58 0.20
N GLY A 37 4.97 3.33 0.90
CA GLY A 37 5.26 3.86 2.23
C GLY A 37 4.37 3.21 3.28
N ASN A 38 4.92 2.31 4.10
CA ASN A 38 4.16 1.62 5.12
C ASN A 38 4.45 2.16 6.53
N ALA A 39 3.42 2.23 7.37
CA ALA A 39 3.56 2.52 8.78
C ALA A 39 4.26 1.34 9.46
N HIS A 40 5.43 1.60 10.03
CA HIS A 40 6.17 0.64 10.83
C HIS A 40 6.96 1.41 11.91
N PRO A 41 6.91 0.99 13.18
CA PRO A 41 7.49 1.74 14.30
C PRO A 41 8.98 2.04 14.15
N GLU A 42 9.73 1.11 13.56
CA GLU A 42 11.19 1.15 13.53
C GLU A 42 11.76 1.53 12.16
N SER A 43 11.07 1.20 11.06
CA SER A 43 11.67 1.35 9.73
C SER A 43 11.65 2.79 9.19
N GLY A 44 10.71 3.64 9.64
CA GLY A 44 10.51 4.97 9.07
C GLY A 44 10.14 4.97 7.56
N SER A 45 9.72 3.82 7.03
CA SER A 45 9.44 3.60 5.59
C SER A 45 8.55 4.69 4.99
N MET A 46 7.43 5.01 5.64
CA MET A 46 6.47 6.01 5.15
C MET A 46 7.10 7.41 5.03
N ASP A 47 7.92 7.82 5.99
CA ASP A 47 8.58 9.13 5.96
C ASP A 47 9.70 9.17 4.92
N ARG A 48 10.48 8.09 4.78
CA ARG A 48 11.51 7.96 3.75
C ARG A 48 10.92 7.95 2.34
N ALA A 49 9.84 7.22 2.11
CA ALA A 49 9.15 7.20 0.83
C ALA A 49 8.64 8.60 0.45
N LEU A 50 8.04 9.33 1.39
CA LEU A 50 7.59 10.70 1.19
C LEU A 50 8.76 11.64 0.83
N GLU A 51 9.88 11.54 1.55
CA GLU A 51 11.05 12.36 1.27
C GLU A 51 11.69 12.06 -0.10
N LEU A 52 11.70 10.79 -0.49
CA LEU A 52 12.14 10.40 -1.84
C LEU A 52 11.29 11.05 -2.93
N CYS A 53 9.96 11.04 -2.76
CA CYS A 53 9.06 11.66 -3.73
C CYS A 53 9.30 13.17 -3.85
N ARG A 54 9.58 13.86 -2.75
CA ARG A 54 9.92 15.30 -2.76
C ARG A 54 11.22 15.63 -3.49
N ARG A 55 12.17 14.68 -3.51
CA ARG A 55 13.48 14.87 -4.18
C ARG A 55 13.48 14.41 -5.63
N HIS A 56 12.62 13.49 -6.00
CA HIS A 56 12.64 12.84 -7.32
C HIS A 56 11.32 13.04 -8.07
N PRO A 57 11.26 13.95 -9.06
CA PRO A 57 10.11 14.05 -9.95
C PRO A 57 9.77 12.72 -10.63
N GLY A 58 8.49 12.43 -10.79
CA GLY A 58 8.02 11.16 -11.33
C GLY A 58 7.86 10.04 -10.29
N LEU A 59 8.01 10.37 -9.00
CA LEU A 59 7.65 9.50 -7.89
C LEU A 59 6.42 10.04 -7.17
N ALA A 60 5.55 9.12 -6.74
CA ALA A 60 4.57 9.34 -5.69
C ALA A 60 4.68 8.21 -4.66
N THR A 61 4.01 8.36 -3.53
CA THR A 61 4.04 7.34 -2.47
C THR A 61 2.65 6.97 -1.97
N THR A 62 2.60 6.00 -1.09
CA THR A 62 1.42 5.55 -0.36
C THR A 62 1.57 5.81 1.13
N ALA A 63 0.45 5.71 1.85
CA ALA A 63 0.43 5.65 3.31
C ALA A 63 -0.55 4.56 3.75
N GLY A 64 -0.09 3.58 4.52
CA GLY A 64 -0.92 2.46 4.94
C GLY A 64 -0.29 1.65 6.06
N ILE A 65 -1.03 0.67 6.58
CA ILE A 65 -0.52 -0.35 7.51
C ILE A 65 -0.58 -1.69 6.79
N HIS A 66 0.58 -2.26 6.52
CA HIS A 66 0.70 -3.59 5.91
C HIS A 66 0.09 -4.66 6.83
N PRO A 67 -0.56 -5.72 6.30
CA PRO A 67 -1.15 -6.77 7.14
C PRO A 67 -0.18 -7.41 8.13
N HIS A 68 1.10 -7.48 7.82
CA HIS A 68 2.11 -7.96 8.77
C HIS A 68 2.17 -7.11 10.05
N ASP A 69 1.94 -5.83 9.93
CA ASP A 69 2.02 -4.85 11.02
C ASP A 69 0.64 -4.42 11.56
N ALA A 70 -0.45 -5.09 11.17
CA ALA A 70 -1.80 -4.71 11.58
C ALA A 70 -1.95 -4.55 13.11
N ARG A 71 -1.18 -5.31 13.90
CA ARG A 71 -1.16 -5.22 15.38
C ARG A 71 -0.71 -3.86 15.95
N ILE A 72 -0.03 -3.00 15.14
CA ILE A 72 0.38 -1.65 15.59
C ILE A 72 -0.75 -0.63 15.49
N ALA A 73 -1.84 -0.97 14.81
CA ALA A 73 -2.96 -0.06 14.58
C ALA A 73 -3.45 0.53 15.90
N SER A 74 -3.57 1.84 15.93
CA SER A 74 -3.99 2.63 17.08
C SER A 74 -4.48 4.00 16.62
N ASP A 75 -5.21 4.70 17.45
CA ASP A 75 -5.67 6.07 17.14
C ASP A 75 -4.52 6.98 16.72
N ALA A 76 -3.34 6.83 17.35
CA ALA A 76 -2.15 7.61 17.00
C ALA A 76 -1.64 7.29 15.58
N TRP A 77 -1.66 6.01 15.17
CA TRP A 77 -1.29 5.63 13.82
C TRP A 77 -2.32 6.08 12.79
N TYR A 78 -3.61 5.94 13.07
CA TYR A 78 -4.67 6.45 12.18
C TYR A 78 -4.60 7.96 12.00
N ALA A 79 -4.35 8.72 13.08
CA ALA A 79 -4.14 10.17 13.00
C ALA A 79 -2.93 10.51 12.12
N ARG A 80 -1.81 9.80 12.29
CA ARG A 80 -0.60 9.99 11.48
C ARG A 80 -0.84 9.67 10.00
N LEU A 81 -1.57 8.59 9.69
CA LEU A 81 -1.95 8.27 8.31
C LEU A 81 -2.84 9.36 7.72
N THR A 82 -3.83 9.84 8.47
CA THR A 82 -4.70 10.94 8.04
C THR A 82 -3.89 12.19 7.68
N ASP A 83 -2.88 12.53 8.48
CA ASP A 83 -1.99 13.66 8.19
C ASP A 83 -1.15 13.40 6.93
N ARG A 84 -0.63 12.19 6.73
CA ARG A 84 0.13 11.84 5.52
C ARG A 84 -0.72 11.87 4.25
N LEU A 85 -1.99 11.48 4.31
CA LEU A 85 -2.89 11.52 3.16
C LEU A 85 -3.21 12.94 2.66
N ARG A 86 -2.87 13.98 3.42
CA ARG A 86 -2.95 15.38 2.98
C ARG A 86 -1.74 15.83 2.16
N GLU A 87 -0.64 15.08 2.21
CA GLU A 87 0.56 15.40 1.44
C GLU A 87 0.31 15.16 -0.06
N PRO A 88 0.70 16.09 -0.95
CA PRO A 88 0.43 15.98 -2.39
C PRO A 88 1.15 14.80 -3.05
N GLU A 89 2.24 14.33 -2.46
CA GLU A 89 3.00 13.17 -2.95
C GLU A 89 2.35 11.83 -2.57
N VAL A 90 1.43 11.80 -1.60
CA VAL A 90 0.75 10.58 -1.17
C VAL A 90 -0.51 10.39 -2.03
N TRP A 91 -0.45 9.42 -2.94
CA TRP A 91 -1.48 9.22 -3.95
C TRP A 91 -2.47 8.11 -3.63
N ALA A 92 -2.12 7.18 -2.76
CA ALA A 92 -2.98 6.04 -2.42
C ALA A 92 -2.88 5.65 -0.94
N VAL A 93 -3.89 4.97 -0.44
CA VAL A 93 -3.82 4.25 0.83
C VAL A 93 -3.27 2.85 0.56
N GLY A 94 -2.13 2.54 1.10
CA GLY A 94 -1.46 1.27 0.85
C GLY A 94 -0.03 1.22 1.41
N GLU A 95 0.52 0.05 1.48
CA GLU A 95 -0.05 -1.25 1.13
C GLU A 95 -0.93 -1.74 2.29
N ILE A 96 -2.15 -2.17 1.99
CA ILE A 96 -3.15 -2.64 2.97
C ILE A 96 -3.72 -3.98 2.51
N GLY A 97 -4.36 -4.73 3.38
CA GLY A 97 -4.98 -6.00 2.97
C GLY A 97 -4.78 -7.13 3.96
N LEU A 98 -4.61 -8.36 3.43
CA LEU A 98 -4.54 -9.57 4.24
C LEU A 98 -3.37 -10.48 3.81
N ASP A 99 -2.67 -11.04 4.79
CA ASP A 99 -1.63 -12.05 4.61
C ASP A 99 -1.82 -13.20 5.61
N TYR A 100 -2.32 -14.32 5.14
CA TYR A 100 -2.56 -15.52 5.95
C TYR A 100 -1.45 -16.56 5.79
N TYR A 101 -0.46 -16.27 4.97
CA TYR A 101 0.72 -17.11 4.81
C TYR A 101 1.73 -16.90 5.95
N TYR A 102 2.09 -15.63 6.22
CA TYR A 102 3.04 -15.32 7.28
C TYR A 102 2.38 -15.16 8.66
N ASP A 103 1.13 -14.74 8.71
CA ASP A 103 0.34 -14.58 9.96
C ASP A 103 1.05 -13.76 11.06
N HIS A 104 1.85 -12.74 10.67
CA HIS A 104 2.59 -11.90 11.63
C HIS A 104 1.69 -11.07 12.55
N SER A 105 0.46 -10.77 12.13
CA SER A 105 -0.59 -10.21 12.96
C SER A 105 -1.81 -11.15 12.96
N PRO A 106 -2.60 -11.21 14.04
CA PRO A 106 -3.81 -12.03 14.08
C PRO A 106 -4.77 -11.70 12.93
N ARG A 107 -5.39 -12.71 12.31
CA ARG A 107 -6.23 -12.53 11.11
C ARG A 107 -7.44 -11.65 11.34
N ASP A 108 -8.05 -11.71 12.52
CA ASP A 108 -9.16 -10.83 12.91
C ASP A 108 -8.73 -9.38 13.02
N VAL A 109 -7.52 -9.11 13.54
CA VAL A 109 -6.91 -7.78 13.57
C VAL A 109 -6.62 -7.30 12.14
N GLN A 110 -6.02 -8.13 11.29
CA GLN A 110 -5.79 -7.80 9.89
C GLN A 110 -7.09 -7.38 9.19
N ARG A 111 -8.17 -8.16 9.34
CA ARG A 111 -9.48 -7.84 8.76
C ARG A 111 -10.07 -6.55 9.30
N GLY A 112 -9.91 -6.27 10.61
CA GLY A 112 -10.35 -5.03 11.23
C GLY A 112 -9.64 -3.82 10.62
N VAL A 113 -8.32 -3.84 10.66
CA VAL A 113 -7.45 -2.76 10.14
C VAL A 113 -7.68 -2.54 8.64
N PHE A 114 -7.83 -3.61 7.85
CA PHE A 114 -8.12 -3.49 6.42
C PHE A 114 -9.44 -2.71 6.18
N ARG A 115 -10.51 -3.03 6.90
CA ARG A 115 -11.79 -2.29 6.81
C ARG A 115 -11.64 -0.83 7.19
N ASP A 116 -10.94 -0.53 8.28
CA ASP A 116 -10.73 0.84 8.74
C ASP A 116 -9.96 1.66 7.71
N LEU A 117 -8.94 1.07 7.08
CA LEU A 117 -8.15 1.73 6.04
C LEU A 117 -8.92 1.91 4.72
N LEU A 118 -9.85 1.03 4.38
CA LEU A 118 -10.78 1.26 3.26
C LEU A 118 -11.72 2.45 3.52
N VAL A 119 -12.21 2.59 4.75
CA VAL A 119 -13.01 3.77 5.15
C VAL A 119 -12.17 5.03 5.03
N MET A 120 -10.95 5.03 5.57
CA MET A 120 -10.02 6.17 5.49
C MET A 120 -9.71 6.56 4.04
N ALA A 121 -9.48 5.57 3.16
CA ALA A 121 -9.22 5.78 1.74
C ALA A 121 -10.40 6.48 1.04
N ARG A 122 -11.62 6.04 1.35
CA ARG A 122 -12.85 6.66 0.83
C ARG A 122 -13.00 8.11 1.30
N GLU A 123 -12.79 8.37 2.60
CA GLU A 123 -12.89 9.72 3.18
C GLU A 123 -11.84 10.68 2.60
N ALA A 124 -10.65 10.16 2.29
CA ALA A 124 -9.57 10.92 1.69
C ALA A 124 -9.67 11.03 0.14
N ASP A 125 -10.64 10.38 -0.48
CA ASP A 125 -10.78 10.25 -1.95
C ASP A 125 -9.48 9.74 -2.60
N ARG A 126 -8.91 8.65 -2.04
CA ARG A 126 -7.66 8.03 -2.50
C ARG A 126 -7.90 6.59 -2.93
N PRO A 127 -7.29 6.15 -4.05
CA PRO A 127 -7.29 4.74 -4.42
C PRO A 127 -6.53 3.89 -3.42
N VAL A 128 -6.69 2.58 -3.50
CA VAL A 128 -6.02 1.63 -2.59
C VAL A 128 -5.01 0.75 -3.30
N ILE A 129 -3.91 0.41 -2.61
CA ILE A 129 -2.97 -0.64 -3.04
C ILE A 129 -3.14 -1.82 -2.08
N VAL A 130 -3.60 -2.94 -2.64
CA VAL A 130 -4.07 -4.08 -1.86
C VAL A 130 -3.11 -5.25 -1.95
N HIS A 131 -2.67 -5.73 -0.79
CA HIS A 131 -1.93 -6.97 -0.58
C HIS A 131 -2.87 -8.13 -0.36
N ALA A 132 -2.63 -9.24 -1.05
CA ALA A 132 -3.39 -10.48 -0.89
C ALA A 132 -2.48 -11.70 -0.93
N ARG A 133 -2.37 -12.44 0.18
CA ARG A 133 -1.61 -13.68 0.22
C ARG A 133 -2.32 -14.73 1.08
N ASP A 134 -2.74 -15.84 0.45
CA ASP A 134 -3.52 -16.93 1.07
C ASP A 134 -4.79 -16.45 1.80
N ALA A 135 -5.37 -15.33 1.37
CA ALA A 135 -6.48 -14.64 2.04
C ALA A 135 -7.56 -14.13 1.07
N THR A 136 -7.56 -14.61 -0.18
CA THR A 136 -8.34 -14.01 -1.27
C THR A 136 -9.84 -14.02 -0.98
N ALA A 137 -10.39 -15.08 -0.39
CA ALA A 137 -11.83 -15.17 -0.10
C ALA A 137 -12.28 -14.08 0.89
N ASP A 138 -11.60 -13.95 2.05
CA ASP A 138 -11.90 -12.91 3.04
C ASP A 138 -11.67 -11.52 2.49
N LEU A 139 -10.62 -11.36 1.68
CA LEU A 139 -10.28 -10.08 1.08
C LEU A 139 -11.37 -9.61 0.10
N LEU A 140 -11.83 -10.49 -0.79
CA LEU A 140 -12.90 -10.16 -1.73
C LEU A 140 -14.22 -9.87 -1.01
N ASP A 141 -14.58 -10.66 0.02
CA ASP A 141 -15.77 -10.41 0.84
C ASP A 141 -15.73 -9.01 1.49
N ILE A 142 -14.57 -8.61 2.02
CA ILE A 142 -14.39 -7.27 2.60
C ILE A 142 -14.49 -6.19 1.52
N LEU A 143 -13.86 -6.36 0.37
CA LEU A 143 -13.93 -5.40 -0.73
C LEU A 143 -15.37 -5.26 -1.26
N GLU A 144 -16.08 -6.35 -1.47
CA GLU A 144 -17.48 -6.31 -1.92
C GLU A 144 -18.40 -5.57 -0.96
N ARG A 145 -18.14 -5.63 0.35
CA ARG A 145 -18.96 -4.96 1.36
C ARG A 145 -18.55 -3.53 1.66
N HIS A 146 -17.27 -3.22 1.55
CA HIS A 146 -16.71 -1.96 2.07
C HIS A 146 -16.07 -1.06 1.01
N TRP A 147 -15.80 -1.59 -0.20
CA TRP A 147 -15.16 -0.84 -1.30
C TRP A 147 -16.06 -0.77 -2.55
N THR A 148 -17.34 -0.52 -2.34
CA THR A 148 -18.33 -0.38 -3.43
C THR A 148 -18.33 1.01 -4.05
N PRO A 149 -18.66 1.15 -5.35
CA PRO A 149 -18.80 2.46 -5.99
C PRO A 149 -19.85 3.36 -5.31
N PRO A 150 -19.65 4.70 -5.33
CA PRO A 150 -18.46 5.36 -5.87
C PRO A 150 -17.25 5.23 -4.97
N ASN A 151 -16.12 4.79 -5.54
CA ASN A 151 -14.83 4.76 -4.87
C ASN A 151 -13.72 5.13 -5.86
N PRO A 152 -12.52 5.56 -5.42
CA PRO A 152 -11.41 5.95 -6.30
C PRO A 152 -10.73 4.78 -7.03
N GLY A 153 -11.18 3.53 -6.83
CA GLY A 153 -10.54 2.35 -7.41
C GLY A 153 -9.33 1.86 -6.62
N GLY A 154 -8.49 1.05 -7.25
CA GLY A 154 -7.30 0.51 -6.61
C GLY A 154 -6.56 -0.51 -7.47
N ILE A 155 -5.45 -1.00 -6.93
CA ILE A 155 -4.61 -2.02 -7.54
C ILE A 155 -4.47 -3.18 -6.56
N MET A 156 -4.72 -4.40 -7.03
CA MET A 156 -4.36 -5.62 -6.29
C MET A 156 -2.93 -6.00 -6.69
N HIS A 157 -2.01 -5.80 -5.75
CA HIS A 157 -0.60 -6.11 -5.94
C HIS A 157 -0.38 -7.63 -5.98
N CYS A 158 0.46 -8.10 -6.91
CA CYS A 158 0.84 -9.51 -7.08
C CYS A 158 -0.35 -10.50 -7.10
N PHE A 159 -1.48 -10.09 -7.65
CA PHE A 159 -2.66 -10.95 -7.71
C PHE A 159 -2.43 -12.15 -8.63
N ALA A 160 -2.34 -13.35 -8.05
CA ALA A 160 -2.06 -14.59 -8.77
C ALA A 160 -3.30 -15.26 -9.39
N GLY A 161 -4.50 -14.77 -9.10
CA GLY A 161 -5.75 -15.26 -9.69
C GLY A 161 -6.23 -16.64 -9.19
N GLU A 162 -5.56 -17.23 -8.23
CA GLU A 162 -5.83 -18.61 -7.79
C GLU A 162 -7.19 -18.81 -7.13
N ALA A 163 -7.82 -17.77 -6.61
CA ALA A 163 -9.05 -17.91 -5.83
C ALA A 163 -10.35 -17.60 -6.57
N VAL A 164 -10.29 -17.09 -7.79
CA VAL A 164 -11.53 -16.82 -8.56
C VAL A 164 -12.25 -18.10 -8.94
N HIS A 165 -11.57 -19.24 -8.97
CA HIS A 165 -12.18 -20.54 -9.25
C HIS A 165 -12.85 -21.19 -8.03
N ASP A 166 -12.43 -20.90 -6.80
CA ASP A 166 -13.00 -21.51 -5.59
C ASP A 166 -14.19 -20.72 -5.02
N ALA A 167 -14.31 -19.44 -5.30
CA ALA A 167 -15.46 -18.61 -4.89
C ALA A 167 -16.73 -18.85 -5.73
N ALA A 168 -16.65 -19.66 -6.77
CA ALA A 168 -17.77 -20.01 -7.66
C ALA A 168 -18.35 -21.40 -7.41
N ARG A 169 -18.04 -22.05 -6.26
CA ARG A 169 -18.64 -23.36 -5.88
C ARG A 169 -19.52 -23.25 -4.66
#